data_d2d1bdc43429824216c075f468439bd0
#
_entry.id   d2d1bdc43429824216c075f468439bd0
#
_cell.length_a   1.000
_cell.length_b   1.000
_cell.length_c   1.000
_cell.angle_alpha   90.00
_cell.angle_beta   90.00
_cell.angle_gamma   90.00
#
_symmetry.space_group_name_H-M   'P 1'
#
loop_
_entity.id
_entity.type
_entity.pdbx_description
1 polymer ?
#
loop_
_entity_poly.entity_id
_entity_poly.type
_entity_poly.pdbx_seq_one_letter_code
_entity_poly.pdbx_strand_id
1 'polypeptide(L)'
;AVVFRHLVATGKHYPGDIVYFAVADEEAGGTHGAEILVRDEWDALNCQWVLTEFGGIPMHSPAGTSVLVTTAEKGLGWRRLTVKGTPGHGSRPYGADNALIKAAEVVRRLSAYRPTPQLDELWAARVKAMGLPDELSRKMLDPAALHDAIAELPAELAGNAHACSHTTFSPNVIGGGVKTNVIPDSVTIEVDIRTLPGEDNEEVDAHLRAALGDLYDAVETEVIKHDPSTASATDNRLWETLSASIAKAYPEALVVPSMVTGGTDARFFRNQGSVAYGAGLLSHRVDAGEFARRFHGHDERIDVDSLRLTVQLWLDVVENLWDN
;
A
#
# COMPACT_ATOMS: atom_id res chain seq x y z
N ALA A 1 23.87 -0.40 0.56
CA ALA A 1 25.30 -0.37 0.15
C ALA A 1 26.23 0.11 1.28
N VAL A 2 26.00 1.29 1.91
CA VAL A 2 26.90 1.85 2.95
C VAL A 2 27.01 0.92 4.16
N VAL A 3 25.87 0.44 4.67
CA VAL A 3 25.79 -0.53 5.78
C VAL A 3 26.57 -1.79 5.43
N PHE A 4 26.29 -2.41 4.30
CA PHE A 4 26.93 -3.65 3.88
C PHE A 4 28.46 -3.49 3.74
N ARG A 5 28.93 -2.40 3.12
CA ARG A 5 30.36 -2.09 3.05
C ARG A 5 31.01 -1.94 4.42
N HIS A 6 30.32 -1.30 5.36
CA HIS A 6 30.79 -1.15 6.74
C HIS A 6 30.93 -2.52 7.41
N LEU A 7 29.88 -3.36 7.35
CA LEU A 7 29.90 -4.70 7.94
C LEU A 7 31.05 -5.55 7.40
N VAL A 8 31.23 -5.56 6.07
CA VAL A 8 32.39 -6.26 5.45
C VAL A 8 33.72 -5.71 5.95
N ALA A 9 33.84 -4.39 6.06
CA ALA A 9 35.12 -3.77 6.50
C ALA A 9 35.46 -4.04 7.98
N THR A 10 34.45 -4.34 8.83
CA THR A 10 34.69 -4.71 10.24
C THR A 10 35.38 -6.07 10.38
N GLY A 11 35.20 -6.97 9.40
CA GLY A 11 35.64 -8.37 9.48
C GLY A 11 34.95 -9.19 10.57
N LYS A 12 33.87 -8.68 11.17
CA LYS A 12 33.09 -9.38 12.19
C LYS A 12 32.34 -10.56 11.57
N HIS A 13 32.37 -11.71 12.24
CA HIS A 13 31.56 -12.86 11.88
C HIS A 13 30.21 -12.80 12.60
N TYR A 14 29.14 -13.05 11.87
CA TYR A 14 27.79 -13.16 12.38
C TYR A 14 27.33 -14.61 12.34
N PRO A 15 26.37 -15.03 13.20
CA PRO A 15 25.84 -16.39 13.22
C PRO A 15 25.09 -16.82 11.96
N GLY A 16 24.75 -15.89 11.09
CA GLY A 16 24.06 -16.14 9.83
C GLY A 16 24.60 -15.27 8.70
N ASP A 17 24.10 -15.50 7.49
CA ASP A 17 24.46 -14.74 6.31
C ASP A 17 23.74 -13.40 6.24
N ILE A 18 24.42 -12.38 5.73
CA ILE A 18 23.86 -11.07 5.44
C ILE A 18 23.92 -10.84 3.95
N VAL A 19 22.76 -10.76 3.33
CA VAL A 19 22.60 -10.56 1.89
C VAL A 19 22.30 -9.10 1.58
N TYR A 20 23.10 -8.48 0.72
CA TYR A 20 22.76 -7.19 0.12
C TYR A 20 22.13 -7.43 -1.24
N PHE A 21 20.82 -7.18 -1.31
CA PHE A 21 20.01 -7.37 -2.50
C PHE A 21 19.75 -6.03 -3.17
N ALA A 22 20.33 -5.82 -4.35
CA ALA A 22 20.17 -4.59 -5.13
C ALA A 22 19.67 -4.95 -6.52
N VAL A 23 18.44 -4.57 -6.81
CA VAL A 23 17.74 -4.91 -8.04
C VAL A 23 17.25 -3.68 -8.78
N ALA A 24 16.87 -3.86 -10.03
CA ALA A 24 16.18 -2.86 -10.83
C ALA A 24 14.67 -3.12 -10.82
N ASP A 25 13.91 -2.24 -11.47
CA ASP A 25 12.52 -2.45 -11.87
C ASP A 25 11.48 -2.33 -10.74
N GLU A 26 11.87 -1.94 -9.52
CA GLU A 26 10.91 -1.82 -8.41
C GLU A 26 9.77 -0.86 -8.76
N GLU A 27 10.09 0.33 -9.25
CA GLU A 27 9.13 1.39 -9.64
C GLU A 27 8.20 0.99 -10.81
N ALA A 28 8.60 -0.03 -11.59
CA ALA A 28 7.78 -0.61 -12.66
C ALA A 28 7.07 -1.92 -12.22
N GLY A 29 7.16 -2.26 -10.92
CA GLY A 29 6.48 -3.38 -10.30
C GLY A 29 7.36 -4.60 -10.04
N GLY A 30 8.70 -4.51 -10.14
CA GLY A 30 9.68 -5.51 -9.71
C GLY A 30 9.71 -6.82 -10.50
N THR A 31 8.94 -6.91 -11.61
CA THR A 31 8.75 -8.16 -12.36
C THR A 31 10.06 -8.69 -12.97
N HIS A 32 10.92 -7.78 -13.46
CA HIS A 32 12.21 -8.11 -14.08
C HIS A 32 13.39 -8.00 -13.09
N GLY A 33 13.14 -7.60 -11.86
CA GLY A 33 14.09 -7.46 -10.77
C GLY A 33 13.85 -8.50 -9.68
N ALA A 34 13.20 -8.08 -8.62
CA ALA A 34 13.02 -8.90 -7.42
C ALA A 34 12.20 -10.17 -7.70
N GLU A 35 11.11 -10.10 -8.48
CA GLU A 35 10.26 -11.26 -8.75
C GLU A 35 11.03 -12.40 -9.42
N ILE A 36 11.75 -12.12 -10.51
CA ILE A 36 12.55 -13.13 -11.22
C ILE A 36 13.61 -13.73 -10.30
N LEU A 37 14.35 -12.89 -9.57
CA LEU A 37 15.44 -13.37 -8.72
C LEU A 37 14.93 -14.19 -7.54
N VAL A 38 13.85 -13.78 -6.90
CA VAL A 38 13.22 -14.55 -5.82
C VAL A 38 12.65 -15.88 -6.34
N ARG A 39 12.10 -15.89 -7.55
CA ARG A 39 11.60 -17.13 -8.17
C ARG A 39 12.72 -18.09 -8.58
N ASP A 40 13.76 -17.59 -9.24
CA ASP A 40 14.75 -18.41 -9.93
C ASP A 40 16.02 -18.68 -9.10
N GLU A 41 16.37 -17.78 -8.16
CA GLU A 41 17.59 -17.82 -7.35
C GLU A 41 17.29 -17.90 -5.83
N TRP A 42 16.14 -18.49 -5.47
CA TRP A 42 15.70 -18.55 -4.05
C TRP A 42 16.73 -19.20 -3.13
N ASP A 43 17.44 -20.22 -3.59
CA ASP A 43 18.48 -20.89 -2.78
C ASP A 43 19.58 -19.93 -2.32
N ALA A 44 19.88 -18.91 -3.12
CA ALA A 44 20.86 -17.86 -2.78
C ALA A 44 20.25 -16.71 -1.96
N LEU A 45 18.94 -16.51 -2.03
CA LEU A 45 18.21 -15.39 -1.42
C LEU A 45 17.34 -15.82 -0.23
N ASN A 46 17.29 -17.13 0.09
CA ASN A 46 16.47 -17.67 1.16
C ASN A 46 16.84 -17.05 2.51
N CYS A 47 16.15 -15.97 2.85
CA CYS A 47 16.37 -15.23 4.08
C CYS A 47 15.11 -15.27 4.96
N GLN A 48 15.33 -15.43 6.26
CA GLN A 48 14.25 -15.40 7.24
C GLN A 48 13.69 -13.98 7.41
N TRP A 49 14.57 -12.98 7.35
CA TRP A 49 14.24 -11.58 7.61
C TRP A 49 14.72 -10.67 6.50
N VAL A 50 13.89 -9.68 6.16
CA VAL A 50 14.15 -8.68 5.12
C VAL A 50 13.86 -7.30 5.66
N LEU A 51 14.80 -6.37 5.45
CA LEU A 51 14.56 -4.94 5.61
C LEU A 51 14.60 -4.28 4.23
N THR A 52 13.57 -3.53 3.93
CA THR A 52 13.46 -2.80 2.67
C THR A 52 13.04 -1.35 2.90
N GLU A 53 12.64 -0.67 1.86
CA GLU A 53 12.20 0.72 1.86
C GLU A 53 10.86 0.95 2.59
N PHE A 54 10.46 2.23 2.67
CA PHE A 54 9.14 2.69 3.05
C PHE A 54 8.76 2.45 4.51
N GLY A 55 9.51 3.03 5.45
CA GLY A 55 9.19 2.96 6.89
C GLY A 55 10.09 3.86 7.74
N GLY A 56 9.87 3.83 9.06
CA GLY A 56 10.59 4.68 10.01
C GLY A 56 10.11 6.13 9.99
N ILE A 57 8.85 6.35 9.63
CA ILE A 57 8.25 7.69 9.51
C ILE A 57 7.73 8.11 10.89
N PRO A 58 8.26 9.20 11.49
CA PRO A 58 7.73 9.71 12.75
C PRO A 58 6.39 10.41 12.52
N MET A 59 5.43 10.11 13.39
CA MET A 59 4.15 10.82 13.52
C MET A 59 4.13 11.51 14.86
N HIS A 60 4.05 12.83 14.83
CA HIS A 60 3.96 13.65 16.05
C HIS A 60 2.50 13.99 16.34
N SER A 61 2.07 13.75 17.56
CA SER A 61 0.73 14.07 18.04
C SER A 61 0.78 14.65 19.45
N PRO A 62 -0.30 15.26 19.96
CA PRO A 62 -0.37 15.68 21.37
C PRO A 62 -0.16 14.54 22.38
N ALA A 63 -0.42 13.30 21.98
CA ALA A 63 -0.22 12.11 22.82
C ALA A 63 1.22 11.59 22.80
N GLY A 64 2.10 12.14 21.97
CA GLY A 64 3.49 11.72 21.84
C GLY A 64 3.91 11.45 20.38
N THR A 65 5.05 10.83 20.22
CA THR A 65 5.59 10.42 18.91
C THR A 65 5.34 8.94 18.69
N SER A 66 4.88 8.59 17.49
CA SER A 66 4.86 7.21 16.98
C SER A 66 5.82 7.09 15.80
N VAL A 67 6.49 5.95 15.64
CA VAL A 67 7.31 5.64 14.47
C VAL A 67 6.67 4.50 13.72
N LEU A 68 6.29 4.75 12.46
CA LEU A 68 5.61 3.77 11.62
C LEU A 68 6.63 2.87 10.93
N VAL A 69 6.48 1.56 11.10
CA VAL A 69 7.23 0.52 10.39
C VAL A 69 6.28 -0.21 9.46
N THR A 70 6.61 -0.29 8.18
CA THR A 70 5.74 -0.94 7.20
C THR A 70 5.84 -2.45 7.30
N THR A 71 4.76 -3.07 7.77
CA THR A 71 4.64 -4.53 7.92
C THR A 71 3.72 -5.16 6.90
N ALA A 72 2.90 -4.36 6.24
CA ALA A 72 1.92 -4.81 5.25
C ALA A 72 1.83 -3.85 4.06
N GLU A 73 1.33 -4.35 2.96
CA GLU A 73 1.08 -3.58 1.73
C GLU A 73 -0.23 -4.02 1.07
N LYS A 74 -0.88 -3.07 0.38
CA LYS A 74 -2.09 -3.37 -0.38
C LYS A 74 -1.76 -4.20 -1.62
N GLY A 75 -2.71 -5.05 -1.99
CA GLY A 75 -2.66 -5.79 -3.24
C GLY A 75 -3.16 -4.97 -4.43
N LEU A 76 -2.91 -5.48 -5.62
CA LEU A 76 -3.42 -4.98 -6.89
C LEU A 76 -4.51 -5.90 -7.42
N GLY A 77 -5.64 -5.34 -7.77
CA GLY A 77 -6.74 -6.06 -8.40
C GLY A 77 -7.25 -5.33 -9.63
N TRP A 78 -6.34 -4.83 -10.50
CA TRP A 78 -6.70 -3.98 -11.63
C TRP A 78 -7.62 -4.68 -12.60
N ARG A 79 -8.65 -3.99 -13.05
CA ARG A 79 -9.66 -4.51 -13.98
C ARG A 79 -9.88 -3.57 -15.16
N ARG A 80 -10.09 -4.18 -16.32
CA ARG A 80 -10.72 -3.51 -17.48
C ARG A 80 -12.16 -3.94 -17.55
N LEU A 81 -13.06 -2.95 -17.50
CA LEU A 81 -14.51 -3.12 -17.60
C LEU A 81 -14.93 -2.71 -19.01
N THR A 82 -15.53 -3.61 -19.78
CA THR A 82 -16.05 -3.31 -21.11
C THR A 82 -17.56 -3.26 -21.05
N VAL A 83 -18.10 -2.08 -21.32
CA VAL A 83 -19.55 -1.81 -21.35
C VAL A 83 -20.02 -1.85 -22.78
N LYS A 84 -20.95 -2.74 -23.08
CA LYS A 84 -21.52 -2.92 -24.45
C LYS A 84 -22.80 -2.11 -24.62
N GLY A 85 -23.03 -1.71 -25.86
CA GLY A 85 -24.26 -1.05 -26.33
C GLY A 85 -24.58 -1.47 -27.75
N THR A 86 -25.50 -0.73 -28.36
CA THR A 86 -25.91 -0.94 -29.75
C THR A 86 -25.55 0.26 -30.60
N PRO A 87 -24.79 0.11 -31.68
CA PRO A 87 -24.37 1.23 -32.51
C PRO A 87 -25.60 1.86 -33.23
N GLY A 88 -25.54 3.19 -33.41
CA GLY A 88 -26.64 3.91 -34.04
C GLY A 88 -26.23 5.29 -34.54
N HIS A 89 -27.16 5.95 -35.24
CA HIS A 89 -26.93 7.33 -35.70
C HIS A 89 -27.24 8.32 -34.58
N GLY A 90 -26.30 9.22 -34.28
CA GLY A 90 -26.38 10.17 -33.16
C GLY A 90 -27.57 11.14 -33.19
N SER A 91 -28.25 11.32 -34.36
CA SER A 91 -29.48 12.11 -34.45
C SER A 91 -30.74 11.40 -33.94
N ARG A 92 -30.64 10.14 -33.56
CA ARG A 92 -31.77 9.32 -33.08
C ARG A 92 -31.48 8.72 -31.69
N PRO A 93 -31.23 9.55 -30.65
CA PRO A 93 -30.79 9.06 -29.35
C PRO A 93 -31.91 8.51 -28.47
N TYR A 94 -33.19 8.74 -28.83
CA TYR A 94 -34.30 8.31 -28.03
C TYR A 94 -34.40 6.78 -27.98
N GLY A 95 -34.37 6.21 -26.79
CA GLY A 95 -34.40 4.75 -26.55
C GLY A 95 -33.17 3.98 -27.07
N ALA A 96 -32.10 4.71 -27.47
CA ALA A 96 -30.87 4.05 -27.94
C ALA A 96 -30.10 3.41 -26.77
N ASP A 97 -29.58 2.22 -27.00
CA ASP A 97 -28.70 1.51 -26.06
C ASP A 97 -27.25 2.00 -26.21
N ASN A 98 -26.96 3.16 -25.59
CA ASN A 98 -25.69 3.87 -25.72
C ASN A 98 -24.68 3.38 -24.67
N ALA A 99 -23.59 2.74 -25.12
CA ALA A 99 -22.53 2.25 -24.25
C ALA A 99 -21.89 3.36 -23.39
N LEU A 100 -21.76 4.60 -23.91
CA LEU A 100 -21.16 5.71 -23.15
C LEU A 100 -22.02 6.16 -21.97
N ILE A 101 -23.35 6.16 -22.11
CA ILE A 101 -24.27 6.50 -21.02
C ILE A 101 -24.21 5.44 -19.92
N LYS A 102 -24.21 4.16 -20.31
CA LYS A 102 -24.04 3.06 -19.35
C LYS A 102 -22.66 3.11 -18.65
N ALA A 103 -21.59 3.41 -19.39
CA ALA A 103 -20.26 3.55 -18.82
C ALA A 103 -20.17 4.70 -17.80
N ALA A 104 -20.82 5.84 -18.08
CA ALA A 104 -20.93 6.93 -17.12
C ALA A 104 -21.64 6.50 -15.81
N GLU A 105 -22.67 5.67 -15.90
CA GLU A 105 -23.36 5.12 -14.73
C GLU A 105 -22.47 4.12 -13.98
N VAL A 106 -21.68 3.28 -14.68
CA VAL A 106 -20.67 2.40 -14.07
C VAL A 106 -19.65 3.21 -13.26
N VAL A 107 -19.08 4.26 -13.83
CA VAL A 107 -18.14 5.15 -13.11
C VAL A 107 -18.79 5.79 -11.90
N ARG A 108 -20.04 6.28 -12.03
CA ARG A 108 -20.79 6.87 -10.92
C ARG A 108 -21.00 5.87 -9.78
N ARG A 109 -21.37 4.63 -10.10
CA ARG A 109 -21.59 3.56 -9.10
C ARG A 109 -20.29 3.19 -8.40
N LEU A 110 -19.19 3.00 -9.13
CA LEU A 110 -17.88 2.73 -8.52
C LEU A 110 -17.45 3.85 -7.59
N SER A 111 -17.61 5.11 -8.00
CA SER A 111 -17.26 6.27 -7.17
C SER A 111 -18.13 6.42 -5.92
N ALA A 112 -19.38 5.95 -5.98
CA ALA A 112 -20.33 5.99 -4.86
C ALA A 112 -20.24 4.75 -3.96
N TYR A 113 -19.57 3.69 -4.41
CA TYR A 113 -19.48 2.44 -3.67
C TYR A 113 -18.72 2.62 -2.35
N ARG A 114 -19.23 1.98 -1.31
CA ARG A 114 -18.67 1.99 0.04
C ARG A 114 -18.42 0.56 0.48
N PRO A 115 -17.20 0.03 0.30
CA PRO A 115 -16.84 -1.29 0.81
C PRO A 115 -16.99 -1.35 2.33
N THR A 116 -17.21 -2.54 2.86
CA THR A 116 -17.14 -2.75 4.31
C THR A 116 -15.68 -2.54 4.77
N PRO A 117 -15.44 -1.75 5.82
CA PRO A 117 -14.09 -1.53 6.31
C PRO A 117 -13.54 -2.78 7.01
N GLN A 118 -12.25 -3.00 6.90
CA GLN A 118 -11.50 -3.97 7.69
C GLN A 118 -10.84 -3.26 8.88
N LEU A 119 -11.29 -3.58 10.10
CA LEU A 119 -10.84 -2.97 11.35
C LEU A 119 -10.08 -4.01 12.20
N ASP A 120 -8.95 -4.42 11.69
CA ASP A 120 -8.05 -5.39 12.32
C ASP A 120 -7.09 -4.74 13.36
N GLU A 121 -6.16 -5.53 13.86
CA GLU A 121 -5.15 -5.06 14.83
C GLU A 121 -4.22 -4.01 14.22
N LEU A 122 -3.93 -4.10 12.93
CA LEU A 122 -3.10 -3.14 12.21
C LEU A 122 -3.81 -1.78 12.14
N TRP A 123 -5.11 -1.77 11.85
CA TRP A 123 -5.93 -0.58 11.89
C TRP A 123 -6.01 0.03 13.30
N ALA A 124 -6.23 -0.81 14.32
CA ALA A 124 -6.29 -0.34 15.71
C ALA A 124 -4.95 0.29 16.15
N ALA A 125 -3.82 -0.32 15.80
CA ALA A 125 -2.49 0.23 16.06
C ALA A 125 -2.29 1.59 15.37
N ARG A 126 -2.76 1.72 14.13
CA ARG A 126 -2.72 2.97 13.39
C ARG A 126 -3.55 4.07 14.04
N VAL A 127 -4.79 3.80 14.44
CA VAL A 127 -5.66 4.78 15.13
C VAL A 127 -4.99 5.26 16.41
N LYS A 128 -4.38 4.35 17.18
CA LYS A 128 -3.60 4.71 18.36
C LYS A 128 -2.42 5.63 18.03
N ALA A 129 -1.69 5.35 16.94
CA ALA A 129 -0.55 6.16 16.50
C ALA A 129 -0.95 7.58 16.09
N MET A 130 -2.16 7.78 15.58
CA MET A 130 -2.67 9.10 15.19
C MET A 130 -2.82 10.05 16.38
N GLY A 131 -2.95 9.53 17.62
CA GLY A 131 -3.11 10.34 18.82
C GLY A 131 -4.31 11.28 18.78
N LEU A 132 -5.41 10.81 18.21
CA LEU A 132 -6.66 11.56 18.06
C LEU A 132 -7.37 11.72 19.42
N PRO A 133 -8.28 12.71 19.58
CA PRO A 133 -9.16 12.79 20.73
C PRO A 133 -9.94 11.48 20.95
N ASP A 134 -10.21 11.12 22.20
CA ASP A 134 -10.82 9.83 22.56
C ASP A 134 -12.14 9.55 21.83
N GLU A 135 -12.98 10.58 21.63
CA GLU A 135 -14.23 10.42 20.91
C GLU A 135 -14.02 10.08 19.45
N LEU A 136 -13.10 10.77 18.77
CA LEU A 136 -12.78 10.50 17.37
C LEU A 136 -12.09 9.14 17.23
N SER A 137 -11.18 8.78 18.16
CA SER A 137 -10.55 7.46 18.18
C SER A 137 -11.58 6.33 18.30
N ARG A 138 -12.61 6.49 19.14
CA ARG A 138 -13.70 5.50 19.24
C ARG A 138 -14.49 5.38 17.94
N LYS A 139 -14.82 6.50 17.29
CA LYS A 139 -15.49 6.50 15.98
C LYS A 139 -14.64 5.82 14.90
N MET A 140 -13.32 6.05 14.92
CA MET A 140 -12.38 5.42 13.98
C MET A 140 -12.29 3.88 14.14
N LEU A 141 -12.71 3.34 15.27
CA LEU A 141 -12.75 1.91 15.56
C LEU A 141 -14.17 1.31 15.44
N ASP A 142 -15.15 2.10 15.07
CA ASP A 142 -16.54 1.67 14.85
C ASP A 142 -16.85 1.63 13.35
N PRO A 143 -17.12 0.45 12.76
CA PRO A 143 -17.42 0.34 11.33
C PRO A 143 -18.60 1.23 10.88
N ALA A 144 -19.58 1.46 11.75
CA ALA A 144 -20.74 2.29 11.43
C ALA A 144 -20.43 3.80 11.42
N ALA A 145 -19.45 4.23 12.21
CA ALA A 145 -19.06 5.64 12.35
C ALA A 145 -17.81 6.02 11.54
N LEU A 146 -17.05 5.05 11.07
CA LEU A 146 -15.74 5.25 10.46
C LEU A 146 -15.74 6.24 9.30
N HIS A 147 -16.73 6.13 8.41
CA HIS A 147 -16.79 7.01 7.22
C HIS A 147 -16.88 8.49 7.62
N ASP A 148 -17.74 8.81 8.57
CA ASP A 148 -17.90 10.18 9.07
C ASP A 148 -16.68 10.61 9.89
N ALA A 149 -16.10 9.70 10.67
CA ALA A 149 -14.88 9.96 11.42
C ALA A 149 -13.68 10.29 10.51
N ILE A 150 -13.53 9.58 9.39
CA ILE A 150 -12.49 9.89 8.38
C ILE A 150 -12.71 11.28 7.79
N ALA A 151 -13.95 11.70 7.57
CA ALA A 151 -14.26 13.03 7.04
C ALA A 151 -13.91 14.17 8.04
N GLU A 152 -13.79 13.88 9.34
CA GLU A 152 -13.34 14.83 10.36
C GLU A 152 -11.81 15.05 10.34
N LEU A 153 -11.04 14.15 9.68
CA LEU A 153 -9.58 14.25 9.59
C LEU A 153 -9.14 15.33 8.58
N PRO A 154 -7.93 15.90 8.75
CA PRO A 154 -7.30 16.66 7.69
C PRO A 154 -7.23 15.86 6.38
N ALA A 155 -7.43 16.50 5.23
CA ALA A 155 -7.54 15.82 3.93
C ALA A 155 -6.35 14.90 3.63
N GLU A 156 -5.14 15.30 4.03
CA GLU A 156 -3.90 14.52 3.85
C GLU A 156 -3.92 13.19 4.64
N LEU A 157 -4.56 13.18 5.81
CA LEU A 157 -4.72 11.96 6.62
C LEU A 157 -5.95 11.16 6.23
N ALA A 158 -7.04 11.81 5.83
CA ALA A 158 -8.30 11.18 5.48
C ALA A 158 -8.16 10.18 4.32
N GLY A 159 -7.49 10.58 3.23
CA GLY A 159 -7.26 9.72 2.07
C GLY A 159 -6.47 8.45 2.42
N ASN A 160 -5.41 8.61 3.22
CA ASN A 160 -4.61 7.47 3.66
C ASN A 160 -5.36 6.59 4.67
N ALA A 161 -6.11 7.19 5.61
CA ALA A 161 -6.94 6.46 6.58
C ALA A 161 -8.00 5.61 5.84
N HIS A 162 -8.68 6.19 4.84
CA HIS A 162 -9.63 5.47 4.01
C HIS A 162 -8.95 4.30 3.27
N ALA A 163 -7.81 4.55 2.63
CA ALA A 163 -7.10 3.51 1.87
C ALA A 163 -6.57 2.38 2.74
N CYS A 164 -6.22 2.64 4.01
CA CYS A 164 -5.75 1.62 4.95
C CYS A 164 -6.86 0.84 5.64
N SER A 165 -8.11 1.26 5.54
CA SER A 165 -9.27 0.59 6.15
C SER A 165 -10.26 -0.01 5.14
N HIS A 166 -10.11 0.29 3.84
CA HIS A 166 -11.03 -0.16 2.80
C HIS A 166 -10.28 -0.63 1.56
N THR A 167 -10.86 -1.57 0.83
CA THR A 167 -10.53 -1.78 -0.58
C THR A 167 -10.99 -0.58 -1.37
N THR A 168 -10.13 -0.11 -2.28
CA THR A 168 -10.36 1.15 -2.99
C THR A 168 -10.52 0.94 -4.49
N PHE A 169 -11.36 1.78 -5.12
CA PHE A 169 -11.69 1.71 -6.54
C PHE A 169 -11.48 3.08 -7.17
N SER A 170 -10.57 3.16 -8.14
CA SER A 170 -10.27 4.39 -8.87
C SER A 170 -10.39 4.14 -10.37
N PRO A 171 -11.50 4.53 -11.02
CA PRO A 171 -11.61 4.49 -12.48
C PRO A 171 -10.73 5.60 -13.07
N ASN A 172 -9.61 5.23 -13.71
CA ASN A 172 -8.58 6.19 -14.11
C ASN A 172 -8.46 6.37 -15.63
N VAL A 173 -8.88 5.36 -16.42
CA VAL A 173 -8.85 5.43 -17.88
C VAL A 173 -10.22 5.09 -18.43
N ILE A 174 -10.70 5.89 -19.38
CA ILE A 174 -11.93 5.61 -20.12
C ILE A 174 -11.68 5.82 -21.63
N GLY A 175 -12.11 4.87 -22.43
CA GLY A 175 -11.99 4.92 -23.90
C GLY A 175 -13.24 4.43 -24.59
N GLY A 176 -13.64 5.11 -25.66
CA GLY A 176 -14.81 4.70 -26.47
C GLY A 176 -15.33 5.80 -27.38
N GLY A 177 -16.17 5.40 -28.34
CA GLY A 177 -16.67 6.27 -29.38
C GLY A 177 -15.65 6.56 -30.47
N VAL A 178 -16.11 6.69 -31.71
CA VAL A 178 -15.24 6.91 -32.89
C VAL A 178 -15.57 8.21 -33.62
N LYS A 179 -16.80 8.70 -33.50
CA LYS A 179 -17.26 9.89 -34.21
C LYS A 179 -18.49 10.51 -33.53
N THR A 180 -18.60 11.84 -33.54
CA THR A 180 -19.66 12.60 -32.85
C THR A 180 -21.07 12.19 -33.27
N ASN A 181 -21.31 11.80 -34.52
CA ASN A 181 -22.63 11.42 -35.01
C ASN A 181 -22.92 9.91 -34.98
N VAL A 182 -22.12 9.13 -34.23
CA VAL A 182 -22.27 7.68 -34.07
C VAL A 182 -22.45 7.37 -32.58
N ILE A 183 -23.53 6.67 -32.24
CA ILE A 183 -23.73 6.11 -30.90
C ILE A 183 -22.75 4.95 -30.72
N PRO A 184 -21.89 4.96 -29.68
CA PRO A 184 -20.91 3.90 -29.49
C PRO A 184 -21.56 2.60 -29.02
N ASP A 185 -21.04 1.50 -29.54
CA ASP A 185 -21.41 0.14 -29.16
C ASP A 185 -20.52 -0.45 -28.05
N SER A 186 -19.41 0.22 -27.74
CA SER A 186 -18.48 -0.23 -26.70
C SER A 186 -17.75 0.94 -26.04
N VAL A 187 -17.55 0.85 -24.72
CA VAL A 187 -16.69 1.73 -23.93
C VAL A 187 -15.92 0.86 -22.95
N THR A 188 -14.61 1.13 -22.84
CA THR A 188 -13.75 0.49 -21.85
C THR A 188 -13.42 1.44 -20.70
N ILE A 189 -13.33 0.91 -19.48
CA ILE A 189 -12.94 1.62 -18.27
C ILE A 189 -11.86 0.80 -17.59
N GLU A 190 -10.69 1.40 -17.30
CA GLU A 190 -9.68 0.74 -16.46
C GLU A 190 -9.76 1.30 -15.05
N VAL A 191 -9.83 0.37 -14.09
CA VAL A 191 -10.02 0.66 -12.67
C VAL A 191 -8.81 0.17 -11.90
N ASP A 192 -8.11 1.09 -11.22
CA ASP A 192 -7.13 0.76 -10.20
C ASP A 192 -7.89 0.31 -8.94
N ILE A 193 -7.79 -0.98 -8.63
CA ILE A 193 -8.36 -1.56 -7.43
C ILE A 193 -7.22 -1.98 -6.51
N ARG A 194 -7.28 -1.54 -5.24
CA ARG A 194 -6.29 -1.86 -4.22
C ARG A 194 -6.96 -2.62 -3.09
N THR A 195 -6.55 -3.87 -2.91
CA THR A 195 -7.14 -4.80 -1.93
C THR A 195 -6.45 -4.72 -0.57
N LEU A 196 -7.17 -5.10 0.47
CA LEU A 196 -6.66 -5.27 1.82
C LEU A 196 -6.08 -6.68 2.03
N PRO A 197 -5.28 -6.92 3.09
CA PRO A 197 -4.80 -8.24 3.43
C PRO A 197 -5.94 -9.25 3.58
N GLY A 198 -5.79 -10.41 2.92
CA GLY A 198 -6.78 -11.48 2.93
C GLY A 198 -7.83 -11.43 1.81
N GLU A 199 -7.83 -10.38 0.99
CA GLU A 199 -8.71 -10.29 -0.18
C GLU A 199 -8.01 -10.79 -1.45
N ASP A 200 -8.69 -11.63 -2.19
CA ASP A 200 -8.24 -12.18 -3.47
C ASP A 200 -9.07 -11.69 -4.67
N ASN A 201 -9.00 -12.40 -5.79
CA ASN A 201 -9.78 -12.07 -7.00
C ASN A 201 -11.29 -12.26 -6.80
N GLU A 202 -11.71 -13.21 -5.97
CA GLU A 202 -13.13 -13.49 -5.74
C GLU A 202 -13.77 -12.35 -4.94
N GLU A 203 -13.05 -11.80 -3.94
CA GLU A 203 -13.48 -10.62 -3.21
C GLU A 203 -13.54 -9.38 -4.10
N VAL A 204 -12.56 -9.17 -4.99
CA VAL A 204 -12.60 -8.07 -5.97
C VAL A 204 -13.85 -8.17 -6.85
N ASP A 205 -14.17 -9.35 -7.36
CA ASP A 205 -15.33 -9.56 -8.21
C ASP A 205 -16.63 -9.43 -7.40
N ALA A 206 -16.65 -9.82 -6.12
CA ALA A 206 -17.79 -9.60 -5.21
C ALA A 206 -18.02 -8.10 -4.97
N HIS A 207 -16.97 -7.33 -4.77
CA HIS A 207 -17.04 -5.87 -4.66
C HIS A 207 -17.59 -5.23 -5.94
N LEU A 208 -17.10 -5.64 -7.11
CA LEU A 208 -17.62 -5.14 -8.40
C LEU A 208 -19.10 -5.49 -8.59
N ARG A 209 -19.51 -6.71 -8.24
CA ARG A 209 -20.91 -7.13 -8.28
C ARG A 209 -21.77 -6.28 -7.35
N ALA A 210 -21.31 -6.02 -6.14
CA ALA A 210 -22.01 -5.18 -5.18
C ALA A 210 -22.11 -3.72 -5.64
N ALA A 211 -21.02 -3.17 -6.20
CA ALA A 211 -20.96 -1.79 -6.69
C ALA A 211 -21.88 -1.58 -7.92
N LEU A 212 -21.83 -2.49 -8.87
CA LEU A 212 -22.54 -2.35 -10.15
C LEU A 212 -24.00 -2.81 -10.09
N GLY A 213 -24.34 -3.74 -9.18
CA GLY A 213 -25.70 -4.25 -9.01
C GLY A 213 -26.27 -4.83 -10.31
N ASP A 214 -27.41 -4.32 -10.76
CA ASP A 214 -28.09 -4.75 -11.99
C ASP A 214 -27.30 -4.51 -13.30
N LEU A 215 -26.26 -3.68 -13.27
CA LEU A 215 -25.38 -3.48 -14.42
C LEU A 215 -24.26 -4.50 -14.52
N TYR A 216 -24.00 -5.29 -13.48
CA TYR A 216 -22.86 -6.19 -13.43
C TYR A 216 -22.81 -7.17 -14.61
N ASP A 217 -23.95 -7.82 -14.92
CA ASP A 217 -24.04 -8.80 -16.00
C ASP A 217 -23.96 -8.19 -17.40
N ALA A 218 -24.09 -6.86 -17.51
CA ALA A 218 -23.94 -6.11 -18.77
C ALA A 218 -22.49 -5.61 -18.99
N VAL A 219 -21.57 -5.90 -18.06
CA VAL A 219 -20.17 -5.46 -18.09
C VAL A 219 -19.26 -6.67 -18.17
N GLU A 220 -18.47 -6.74 -19.23
CA GLU A 220 -17.40 -7.74 -19.35
C GLU A 220 -16.22 -7.28 -18.51
N THR A 221 -15.69 -8.16 -17.65
CA THR A 221 -14.57 -7.87 -16.75
C THR A 221 -13.34 -8.66 -17.15
N GLU A 222 -12.21 -7.98 -17.34
CA GLU A 222 -10.89 -8.57 -17.63
C GLU A 222 -9.92 -8.18 -16.51
N VAL A 223 -9.14 -9.14 -16.01
CA VAL A 223 -8.04 -8.90 -15.07
C VAL A 223 -6.86 -8.32 -15.83
N ILE A 224 -6.46 -7.08 -15.54
CA ILE A 224 -5.25 -6.46 -16.09
C ILE A 224 -4.03 -6.90 -15.27
N LYS A 225 -4.15 -6.81 -13.94
CA LYS A 225 -3.11 -7.19 -12.99
C LYS A 225 -3.73 -7.67 -11.68
N HIS A 226 -3.10 -8.69 -11.12
CA HIS A 226 -3.43 -9.17 -9.78
C HIS A 226 -2.14 -9.52 -9.04
N ASP A 227 -1.87 -8.77 -7.97
CA ASP A 227 -0.82 -9.07 -6.99
C ASP A 227 -1.49 -9.11 -5.61
N PRO A 228 -1.47 -10.23 -4.88
CA PRO A 228 -2.09 -10.30 -3.58
C PRO A 228 -1.49 -9.29 -2.60
N SER A 229 -2.30 -8.77 -1.71
CA SER A 229 -1.83 -8.03 -0.56
C SER A 229 -1.02 -8.94 0.36
N THR A 230 0.03 -8.41 0.97
CA THR A 230 0.92 -9.18 1.85
C THR A 230 1.14 -8.49 3.18
N ALA A 231 1.35 -9.30 4.24
CA ALA A 231 1.65 -8.79 5.58
C ALA A 231 2.64 -9.73 6.29
N SER A 232 3.46 -9.17 7.17
CA SER A 232 4.35 -9.88 8.07
C SER A 232 3.90 -9.69 9.52
N ALA A 233 3.90 -10.77 10.28
CA ALA A 233 3.63 -10.75 11.72
C ALA A 233 4.71 -9.96 12.49
N THR A 234 4.35 -9.41 13.65
CA THR A 234 5.24 -8.60 14.50
C THR A 234 5.67 -9.31 15.79
N ASP A 235 5.22 -10.53 16.03
CA ASP A 235 5.58 -11.37 17.17
C ASP A 235 6.87 -12.16 16.89
N ASN A 236 7.96 -11.46 16.58
CA ASN A 236 9.22 -12.09 16.20
C ASN A 236 10.44 -11.24 16.58
N ARG A 237 11.60 -11.88 16.52
CA ARG A 237 12.89 -11.29 16.90
C ARG A 237 13.25 -10.04 16.11
N LEU A 238 12.95 -10.01 14.80
CA LEU A 238 13.26 -8.83 13.97
C LEU A 238 12.47 -7.60 14.46
N TRP A 239 11.20 -7.76 14.80
CA TRP A 239 10.37 -6.67 15.34
C TRP A 239 10.89 -6.15 16.67
N GLU A 240 11.24 -7.06 17.59
CA GLU A 240 11.81 -6.70 18.90
C GLU A 240 13.10 -5.91 18.74
N THR A 241 14.02 -6.42 17.92
CA THR A 241 15.32 -5.79 17.68
C THR A 241 15.18 -4.44 16.98
N LEU A 242 14.31 -4.36 15.97
CA LEU A 242 14.04 -3.12 15.25
C LEU A 242 13.43 -2.07 16.17
N SER A 243 12.44 -2.45 17.00
CA SER A 243 11.81 -1.56 17.97
C SER A 243 12.80 -1.04 19.02
N ALA A 244 13.65 -1.91 19.56
CA ALA A 244 14.71 -1.53 20.49
C ALA A 244 15.75 -0.59 19.82
N SER A 245 16.05 -0.79 18.57
CA SER A 245 16.98 0.06 17.81
C SER A 245 16.38 1.43 17.50
N ILE A 246 15.09 1.50 17.17
CA ILE A 246 14.36 2.77 16.98
C ILE A 246 14.33 3.56 18.31
N ALA A 247 14.13 2.90 19.43
CA ALA A 247 14.08 3.54 20.75
C ALA A 247 15.40 4.27 21.14
N LYS A 248 16.53 3.91 20.54
CA LYS A 248 17.80 4.65 20.74
C LYS A 248 17.74 6.07 20.20
N ALA A 249 17.04 6.30 19.09
CA ALA A 249 16.86 7.62 18.49
C ALA A 249 15.59 8.31 18.94
N TYR A 250 14.55 7.53 19.27
CA TYR A 250 13.23 7.99 19.71
C TYR A 250 12.80 7.26 21.01
N PRO A 251 13.41 7.61 22.16
CA PRO A 251 13.23 6.84 23.42
C PRO A 251 11.79 6.73 23.92
N GLU A 252 10.98 7.75 23.65
CA GLU A 252 9.58 7.83 24.11
C GLU A 252 8.58 7.45 23.00
N ALA A 253 9.06 7.03 21.82
CA ALA A 253 8.18 6.77 20.71
C ALA A 253 7.53 5.38 20.80
N LEU A 254 6.25 5.33 20.43
CA LEU A 254 5.56 4.07 20.15
C LEU A 254 5.96 3.58 18.76
N VAL A 255 6.57 2.40 18.67
CA VAL A 255 6.81 1.74 17.36
C VAL A 255 5.53 1.04 16.93
N VAL A 256 5.04 1.37 15.75
CA VAL A 256 3.70 0.94 15.29
C VAL A 256 3.80 0.25 13.93
N PRO A 257 3.24 -0.96 13.79
CA PRO A 257 3.09 -1.59 12.48
C PRO A 257 2.15 -0.75 11.61
N SER A 258 2.48 -0.66 10.33
CA SER A 258 1.71 0.10 9.36
C SER A 258 1.60 -0.60 8.02
N MET A 259 0.65 -0.15 7.21
CA MET A 259 0.45 -0.62 5.84
C MET A 259 0.76 0.51 4.87
N VAL A 260 1.54 0.20 3.83
CA VAL A 260 1.70 1.06 2.66
C VAL A 260 0.55 0.80 1.67
N THR A 261 0.06 1.86 1.05
CA THR A 261 -1.05 1.77 0.07
C THR A 261 -0.59 1.40 -1.34
N GLY A 262 0.72 1.40 -1.58
CA GLY A 262 1.40 0.86 -2.76
C GLY A 262 1.93 -0.56 -2.53
N GLY A 263 2.72 -1.07 -3.46
CA GLY A 263 3.48 -2.30 -3.32
C GLY A 263 4.97 -2.00 -3.24
N THR A 264 5.75 -2.91 -2.66
CA THR A 264 7.22 -2.90 -2.63
C THR A 264 7.75 -4.28 -3.00
N ASP A 265 9.04 -4.42 -3.17
CA ASP A 265 9.65 -5.74 -3.39
C ASP A 265 9.52 -6.70 -2.19
N ALA A 266 9.13 -6.20 -1.01
CA ALA A 266 8.87 -7.02 0.17
C ALA A 266 7.84 -8.14 -0.09
N ARG A 267 6.86 -7.92 -0.97
CA ARG A 267 5.82 -8.91 -1.30
C ARG A 267 6.38 -10.21 -1.85
N PHE A 268 7.42 -10.15 -2.66
CA PHE A 268 8.02 -11.34 -3.24
C PHE A 268 8.66 -12.23 -2.17
N PHE A 269 9.31 -11.62 -1.19
CA PHE A 269 9.89 -12.33 -0.05
C PHE A 269 8.81 -12.85 0.92
N ARG A 270 7.78 -12.05 1.21
CA ARG A 270 6.65 -12.47 2.05
C ARG A 270 5.91 -13.67 1.45
N ASN A 271 5.74 -13.70 0.14
CA ASN A 271 5.14 -14.84 -0.57
C ASN A 271 5.98 -16.13 -0.47
N GLN A 272 7.27 -16.02 -0.16
CA GLN A 272 8.15 -17.16 0.14
C GLN A 272 8.23 -17.47 1.65
N GLY A 273 7.49 -16.76 2.49
CA GLY A 273 7.45 -16.99 3.94
C GLY A 273 8.46 -16.19 4.75
N SER A 274 9.22 -15.27 4.14
CA SER A 274 10.09 -14.35 4.88
C SER A 274 9.28 -13.32 5.67
N VAL A 275 9.80 -12.91 6.82
CA VAL A 275 9.35 -11.70 7.51
C VAL A 275 10.04 -10.49 6.88
N ALA A 276 9.26 -9.59 6.27
CA ALA A 276 9.80 -8.43 5.58
C ALA A 276 9.16 -7.13 6.09
N TYR A 277 10.01 -6.17 6.49
CA TYR A 277 9.57 -4.85 6.96
C TYR A 277 10.17 -3.74 6.12
N GLY A 278 9.36 -2.74 5.81
CA GLY A 278 9.84 -1.45 5.35
C GLY A 278 10.34 -0.66 6.56
N ALA A 279 11.65 -0.44 6.64
CA ALA A 279 12.29 0.14 7.81
C ALA A 279 13.47 1.04 7.47
N GLY A 280 13.19 2.32 7.29
CA GLY A 280 14.17 3.39 7.46
C GLY A 280 14.08 3.98 8.88
N LEU A 281 14.66 5.15 9.08
CA LEU A 281 14.39 6.00 10.23
C LEU A 281 14.58 7.45 9.84
N LEU A 282 13.48 8.17 9.71
CA LEU A 282 13.51 9.58 9.35
C LEU A 282 13.77 10.46 10.58
N SER A 283 14.39 11.61 10.36
CA SER A 283 14.63 12.59 11.42
C SER A 283 13.32 13.23 11.89
N HIS A 284 13.29 13.76 13.09
CA HIS A 284 12.14 14.47 13.67
C HIS A 284 11.72 15.74 12.89
N ARG A 285 12.47 16.12 11.86
CA ARG A 285 12.12 17.22 10.94
C ARG A 285 11.23 16.77 9.79
N VAL A 286 11.06 15.45 9.61
CA VAL A 286 10.30 14.84 8.52
C VAL A 286 9.16 14.05 9.14
N ASP A 287 8.03 14.70 9.32
CA ASP A 287 6.78 14.02 9.67
C ASP A 287 6.12 13.39 8.42
N ALA A 288 5.00 12.71 8.63
CA ALA A 288 4.28 12.03 7.55
C ALA A 288 3.82 12.99 6.43
N GLY A 289 3.44 14.23 6.76
CA GLY A 289 3.04 15.24 5.77
C GLY A 289 4.23 15.77 4.97
N GLU A 290 5.36 16.03 5.62
CA GLU A 290 6.59 16.43 4.93
C GLU A 290 7.16 15.28 4.10
N PHE A 291 7.09 14.04 4.57
CA PHE A 291 7.46 12.86 3.79
C PHE A 291 6.65 12.77 2.50
N ALA A 292 5.32 12.89 2.60
CA ALA A 292 4.44 12.83 1.44
C ALA A 292 4.75 13.92 0.39
N ARG A 293 5.22 15.09 0.81
CA ARG A 293 5.63 16.17 -0.10
C ARG A 293 6.98 15.96 -0.76
N ARG A 294 7.84 15.11 -0.19
CA ARG A 294 9.19 14.83 -0.71
C ARG A 294 9.27 13.62 -1.60
N PHE A 295 8.21 12.83 -1.66
CA PHE A 295 8.14 11.54 -2.30
C PHE A 295 7.36 11.62 -3.62
N HIS A 296 7.89 11.07 -4.69
CA HIS A 296 7.31 11.04 -6.05
C HIS A 296 6.85 12.43 -6.57
N GLY A 297 7.57 13.49 -6.22
CA GLY A 297 7.24 14.86 -6.60
C GLY A 297 8.43 15.61 -7.19
N HIS A 298 8.21 16.91 -7.46
CA HIS A 298 9.31 17.81 -7.77
C HIS A 298 10.20 17.98 -6.54
N ASP A 299 11.52 18.05 -6.73
CA ASP A 299 12.53 18.18 -5.67
C ASP A 299 12.51 17.01 -4.67
N GLU A 300 12.33 15.81 -5.16
CA GLU A 300 12.43 14.59 -4.36
C GLU A 300 13.79 14.54 -3.64
N ARG A 301 13.76 14.37 -2.33
CA ARG A 301 14.96 14.48 -1.50
C ARG A 301 14.82 13.80 -0.15
N ILE A 302 15.95 13.37 0.40
CA ILE A 302 16.09 12.97 1.81
C ILE A 302 17.08 13.92 2.50
N ASP A 303 16.87 14.24 3.77
CA ASP A 303 17.83 14.98 4.57
C ASP A 303 18.93 14.06 5.10
N VAL A 304 20.13 14.66 5.35
CA VAL A 304 21.31 13.92 5.78
C VAL A 304 21.11 13.26 7.15
N ASP A 305 20.33 13.88 8.05
CA ASP A 305 20.06 13.31 9.37
C ASP A 305 19.22 12.04 9.26
N SER A 306 18.20 12.03 8.40
CA SER A 306 17.38 10.82 8.10
C SER A 306 18.23 9.70 7.51
N LEU A 307 19.11 10.03 6.56
CA LEU A 307 20.02 9.04 5.97
C LEU A 307 20.97 8.45 7.03
N ARG A 308 21.54 9.30 7.90
CA ARG A 308 22.40 8.86 9.01
C ARG A 308 21.65 7.97 10.00
N LEU A 309 20.44 8.35 10.39
CA LEU A 309 19.62 7.57 11.31
C LEU A 309 19.26 6.19 10.69
N THR A 310 18.91 6.14 9.42
CA THR A 310 18.62 4.87 8.71
C THR A 310 19.86 3.96 8.68
N VAL A 311 21.03 4.50 8.36
CA VAL A 311 22.28 3.73 8.39
C VAL A 311 22.55 3.19 9.80
N GLN A 312 22.42 4.04 10.84
CA GLN A 312 22.62 3.62 12.22
C GLN A 312 21.60 2.56 12.66
N LEU A 313 20.32 2.74 12.31
CA LEU A 313 19.27 1.76 12.59
C LEU A 313 19.62 0.38 12.05
N TRP A 314 20.02 0.30 10.78
CA TRP A 314 20.32 -0.98 10.14
C TRP A 314 21.59 -1.63 10.71
N LEU A 315 22.60 -0.84 11.07
CA LEU A 315 23.76 -1.35 11.79
C LEU A 315 23.35 -1.91 13.16
N ASP A 316 22.57 -1.16 13.92
CA ASP A 316 22.09 -1.60 15.24
C ASP A 316 21.24 -2.87 15.16
N VAL A 317 20.40 -3.00 14.15
CA VAL A 317 19.60 -4.22 13.94
C VAL A 317 20.53 -5.40 13.68
N VAL A 318 21.47 -5.29 12.75
CA VAL A 318 22.41 -6.38 12.44
C VAL A 318 23.24 -6.78 13.66
N GLU A 319 23.70 -5.81 14.44
CA GLU A 319 24.52 -6.07 15.62
C GLU A 319 23.78 -6.79 16.75
N ASN A 320 22.46 -6.53 16.90
CA ASN A 320 21.68 -7.06 18.03
C ASN A 320 20.67 -8.17 17.65
N LEU A 321 20.55 -8.49 16.36
CA LEU A 321 19.59 -9.50 15.91
C LEU A 321 19.91 -10.91 16.43
N TRP A 322 21.16 -11.18 16.69
CA TRP A 322 21.70 -12.48 17.10
C TRP A 322 21.87 -12.65 18.63
N ASP A 323 21.74 -11.58 19.38
CA ASP A 323 21.85 -11.61 20.83
C ASP A 323 20.63 -12.31 21.43
N ASN A 324 20.86 -13.32 22.29
CA ASN A 324 19.80 -14.09 22.97
C ASN A 324 19.16 -13.30 24.11
#